data_f2cdb52ddead0db25cd4f0b4a92bbe3b
#
_entry.id   f2cdb52ddead0db25cd4f0b4a92bbe3b
#
_cell.length_a   1.000
_cell.length_b   1.000
_cell.length_c   1.000
_cell.angle_alpha   90.00
_cell.angle_beta   90.00
_cell.angle_gamma   90.00
#
_symmetry.space_group_name_H-M   'P 1'
#
loop_
_entity.id
_entity.type
_entity.pdbx_description
1 polymer ?
#
loop_
_entity_poly.entity_id
_entity_poly.type
_entity_poly.pdbx_seq_one_letter_code
_entity_poly.pdbx_strand_id
1 'polypeptide(L)'
;MQYVLVIAMIKKSLVDTQILQFGTGKFLRGFVDLFVQEVMDTGTVVLPITVVQSTGVERVKKLRSQHCRYTAHIRGIAGDNEVTSDLIVQSIGKALHAENDWLELIDISCQAKSIIITSNVTEAGYVLDNGSVCMNSCPKFFPAKLLAILANRFNAGLSDVIVAPCELLENNGHELCGMVVKQAKIWGVEDTCIEWIREDVVWLNTLVDRIVASPYDEHNSVPFGTLDVITEPYALW
;
A
#
# COMPACT_ATOMS: atom_id res chain seq x y z
N MET A 1 16.52 -14.28 7.50
CA MET A 1 15.53 -14.81 8.46
C MET A 1 15.29 -13.80 9.58
N GLN A 2 14.93 -12.56 9.23
CA GLN A 2 14.69 -11.46 10.19
C GLN A 2 13.42 -10.65 9.86
N TYR A 3 12.60 -11.14 8.91
CA TYR A 3 11.38 -10.46 8.40
C TYR A 3 10.12 -10.73 9.23
N VAL A 4 10.27 -11.37 10.39
CA VAL A 4 9.15 -11.94 11.16
C VAL A 4 8.52 -10.94 12.14
N LEU A 5 9.16 -9.78 12.40
CA LEU A 5 8.74 -8.96 13.55
C LEU A 5 7.46 -8.15 13.30
N VAL A 6 7.29 -7.54 12.13
CA VAL A 6 6.07 -6.75 11.84
C VAL A 6 4.88 -7.69 11.63
N ILE A 7 5.10 -8.81 10.94
CA ILE A 7 4.06 -9.84 10.71
C ILE A 7 3.72 -10.59 12.01
N ALA A 8 4.67 -10.78 12.92
CA ALA A 8 4.44 -11.46 14.20
C ALA A 8 3.57 -10.64 15.18
N MET A 9 3.63 -9.32 15.13
CA MET A 9 2.73 -8.47 15.92
C MET A 9 1.28 -8.50 15.44
N ILE A 10 1.06 -8.87 14.17
CA ILE A 10 -0.25 -8.97 13.52
C ILE A 10 -0.86 -10.39 13.67
N LYS A 11 -0.15 -11.33 14.26
CA LYS A 11 -0.54 -12.77 14.36
C LYS A 11 -1.94 -13.08 14.90
N LYS A 12 -2.69 -12.11 15.36
CA LYS A 12 -3.97 -12.38 16.01
C LYS A 12 -5.17 -12.46 15.06
N SER A 13 -5.08 -12.00 13.79
CA SER A 13 -6.17 -12.15 12.80
C SER A 13 -5.82 -11.67 11.39
N LEU A 14 -4.79 -12.21 10.76
CA LEU A 14 -4.52 -11.91 9.34
C LEU A 14 -5.66 -12.38 8.41
N VAL A 15 -6.45 -13.35 8.84
CA VAL A 15 -7.56 -13.92 8.05
C VAL A 15 -8.64 -12.89 7.72
N ASP A 16 -8.86 -11.91 8.60
CA ASP A 16 -9.90 -10.88 8.46
C ASP A 16 -9.29 -9.48 8.31
N THR A 17 -8.00 -9.37 7.98
CA THR A 17 -7.31 -8.10 7.82
C THR A 17 -7.15 -7.77 6.34
N GLN A 18 -7.83 -6.71 5.87
CA GLN A 18 -7.66 -6.19 4.52
C GLN A 18 -6.34 -5.40 4.42
N ILE A 19 -5.58 -5.65 3.37
CA ILE A 19 -4.42 -4.81 3.02
C ILE A 19 -4.83 -3.88 1.88
N LEU A 20 -4.72 -2.59 2.12
CA LEU A 20 -4.99 -1.54 1.14
C LEU A 20 -3.69 -0.80 0.84
N GLN A 21 -3.25 -0.84 -0.42
CA GLN A 21 -1.97 -0.31 -0.83
C GLN A 21 -2.13 0.85 -1.81
N PHE A 22 -1.72 2.06 -1.41
CA PHE A 22 -1.67 3.23 -2.27
C PHE A 22 -0.33 3.31 -3.01
N GLY A 23 -0.36 2.94 -4.26
CA GLY A 23 0.78 2.87 -5.16
C GLY A 23 0.86 1.53 -5.88
N THR A 24 1.14 1.59 -7.17
CA THR A 24 1.33 0.44 -8.06
C THR A 24 2.73 0.47 -8.68
N GLY A 25 3.63 1.25 -8.06
CA GLY A 25 5.00 1.45 -8.52
C GLY A 25 5.85 0.19 -8.40
N LYS A 26 7.00 0.17 -9.09
CA LYS A 26 7.93 -0.96 -9.04
C LYS A 26 8.41 -1.26 -7.62
N PHE A 27 8.62 -0.22 -6.78
CA PHE A 27 9.09 -0.39 -5.41
C PHE A 27 8.12 -1.28 -4.62
N LEU A 28 6.84 -0.92 -4.51
CA LEU A 28 5.87 -1.71 -3.75
C LEU A 28 5.69 -3.12 -4.34
N ARG A 29 5.76 -3.27 -5.67
CA ARG A 29 5.72 -4.58 -6.32
C ARG A 29 6.90 -5.48 -5.96
N GLY A 30 8.09 -4.93 -5.78
CA GLY A 30 9.27 -5.66 -5.33
C GLY A 30 9.46 -5.67 -3.81
N PHE A 31 8.53 -5.12 -3.05
CA PHE A 31 8.64 -4.94 -1.61
C PHE A 31 7.41 -5.49 -0.88
N VAL A 32 6.34 -4.70 -0.68
CA VAL A 32 5.16 -5.13 0.07
C VAL A 32 4.48 -6.32 -0.57
N ASP A 33 4.24 -6.26 -1.89
CA ASP A 33 3.54 -7.34 -2.60
C ASP A 33 4.34 -8.65 -2.52
N LEU A 34 5.67 -8.57 -2.57
CA LEU A 34 6.56 -9.72 -2.48
C LEU A 34 6.56 -10.32 -1.06
N PHE A 35 6.61 -9.50 -0.02
CA PHE A 35 6.52 -9.99 1.35
C PHE A 35 5.19 -10.67 1.65
N VAL A 36 4.08 -10.12 1.17
CA VAL A 36 2.77 -10.77 1.33
C VAL A 36 2.72 -12.09 0.57
N GLN A 37 3.34 -12.17 -0.63
CA GLN A 37 3.47 -13.41 -1.37
C GLN A 37 4.28 -14.45 -0.59
N GLU A 38 5.43 -14.07 -0.05
CA GLU A 38 6.27 -14.96 0.77
C GLU A 38 5.50 -15.52 1.98
N VAL A 39 4.67 -14.68 2.62
CA VAL A 39 3.81 -15.14 3.72
C VAL A 39 2.74 -16.11 3.25
N MET A 40 2.11 -15.85 2.11
CA MET A 40 1.12 -16.77 1.50
C MET A 40 1.76 -18.12 1.17
N ASP A 41 2.99 -18.12 0.68
CA ASP A 41 3.75 -19.34 0.32
C ASP A 41 4.10 -20.20 1.54
N THR A 42 4.09 -19.65 2.75
CA THR A 42 4.20 -20.47 3.99
C THR A 42 2.90 -21.21 4.34
N GLY A 43 1.83 -21.04 3.59
CA GLY A 43 0.50 -21.56 3.89
C GLY A 43 -0.29 -20.71 4.89
N THR A 44 0.23 -19.53 5.26
CA THR A 44 -0.50 -18.59 6.11
C THR A 44 -1.64 -17.96 5.30
N VAL A 45 -2.85 -18.00 5.84
CA VAL A 45 -4.01 -17.37 5.21
C VAL A 45 -3.94 -15.86 5.41
N VAL A 46 -3.84 -15.14 4.30
CA VAL A 46 -3.82 -13.68 4.24
C VAL A 46 -4.80 -13.24 3.17
N LEU A 47 -5.59 -12.19 3.43
CA LEU A 47 -6.41 -11.60 2.37
C LEU A 47 -5.50 -10.95 1.31
N PRO A 48 -5.80 -11.15 0.02
CA PRO A 48 -5.03 -10.52 -1.04
C PRO A 48 -5.07 -9.00 -0.95
N ILE A 49 -3.98 -8.36 -1.39
CA ILE A 49 -3.83 -6.91 -1.39
C ILE A 49 -4.82 -6.29 -2.39
N THR A 50 -5.50 -5.22 -1.99
CA THR A 50 -6.15 -4.29 -2.91
C THR A 50 -5.20 -3.13 -3.17
N VAL A 51 -4.68 -3.03 -4.40
CA VAL A 51 -3.80 -1.93 -4.80
C VAL A 51 -4.60 -0.79 -5.42
N VAL A 52 -4.22 0.45 -5.10
CA VAL A 52 -4.88 1.67 -5.56
C VAL A 52 -3.89 2.54 -6.32
N GLN A 53 -4.20 2.84 -7.57
CA GLN A 53 -3.45 3.80 -8.39
C GLN A 53 -4.16 5.16 -8.36
N SER A 54 -3.46 6.20 -7.94
CA SER A 54 -4.00 7.56 -7.84
C SER A 54 -3.82 8.40 -9.10
N THR A 55 -2.86 8.06 -9.96
CA THR A 55 -2.51 8.85 -11.15
C THR A 55 -2.36 7.96 -12.38
N GLY A 56 -3.00 8.35 -13.48
CA GLY A 56 -3.05 7.56 -14.71
C GLY A 56 -3.78 6.23 -14.53
N VAL A 57 -4.12 5.57 -15.60
CA VAL A 57 -4.94 4.32 -15.57
C VAL A 57 -4.19 3.10 -16.11
N GLU A 58 -3.02 3.30 -16.71
CA GLU A 58 -2.37 2.27 -17.52
C GLU A 58 -1.86 1.08 -16.70
N ARG A 59 -1.32 1.32 -15.49
CA ARG A 59 -0.88 0.21 -14.64
C ARG A 59 -2.04 -0.62 -14.11
N VAL A 60 -3.15 0.01 -13.73
CA VAL A 60 -4.35 -0.71 -13.31
C VAL A 60 -4.88 -1.57 -14.44
N LYS A 61 -4.97 -1.03 -15.67
CA LYS A 61 -5.36 -1.81 -16.85
C LYS A 61 -4.45 -3.02 -17.05
N LYS A 62 -3.14 -2.82 -16.95
CA LYS A 62 -2.16 -3.91 -17.08
C LYS A 62 -2.30 -4.95 -15.97
N LEU A 63 -2.38 -4.52 -14.71
CA LEU A 63 -2.61 -5.43 -13.59
C LEU A 63 -3.88 -6.26 -13.81
N ARG A 64 -4.98 -5.63 -14.18
CA ARG A 64 -6.24 -6.32 -14.49
C ARG A 64 -6.10 -7.30 -15.65
N SER A 65 -5.44 -6.92 -16.74
CA SER A 65 -5.23 -7.79 -17.90
C SER A 65 -4.33 -9.00 -17.61
N GLN A 66 -3.45 -8.90 -16.62
CA GLN A 66 -2.57 -9.98 -16.15
C GLN A 66 -3.14 -10.74 -14.94
N HIS A 67 -4.45 -10.55 -14.62
CA HIS A 67 -5.06 -11.11 -13.40
C HIS A 67 -4.28 -10.77 -12.13
N CYS A 68 -3.71 -9.55 -12.07
CA CYS A 68 -2.87 -9.02 -10.98
C CYS A 68 -1.60 -9.86 -10.71
N ARG A 69 -1.11 -10.60 -11.71
CA ARG A 69 0.10 -11.44 -11.59
C ARG A 69 1.28 -10.83 -12.35
N TYR A 70 2.46 -11.01 -11.81
CA TYR A 70 3.73 -10.64 -12.45
C TYR A 70 4.87 -11.46 -11.84
N THR A 71 6.05 -11.39 -12.43
CA THR A 71 7.25 -12.07 -11.92
C THR A 71 8.17 -11.10 -11.20
N ALA A 72 8.60 -11.46 -10.01
CA ALA A 72 9.71 -10.83 -9.32
C ALA A 72 10.97 -11.67 -9.55
N HIS A 73 11.94 -11.07 -10.24
CA HIS A 73 13.25 -11.64 -10.49
C HIS A 73 14.21 -11.23 -9.37
N ILE A 74 14.53 -12.14 -8.47
CA ILE A 74 15.45 -11.87 -7.35
C ILE A 74 16.86 -12.17 -7.83
N ARG A 75 17.72 -11.15 -7.84
CA ARG A 75 19.10 -11.22 -8.37
C ARG A 75 20.05 -10.51 -7.42
N GLY A 76 21.19 -11.11 -7.12
CA GLY A 76 22.22 -10.49 -6.30
C GLY A 76 23.02 -11.49 -5.49
N ILE A 77 23.59 -11.03 -4.39
CA ILE A 77 24.42 -11.83 -3.49
C ILE A 77 23.79 -11.79 -2.09
N ALA A 78 23.68 -12.95 -1.47
CA ALA A 78 23.26 -13.09 -0.07
C ALA A 78 24.35 -13.87 0.70
N GLY A 79 25.08 -13.18 1.57
CA GLY A 79 26.32 -13.70 2.16
C GLY A 79 27.34 -13.94 1.05
N ASP A 80 27.85 -15.18 0.94
CA ASP A 80 28.84 -15.58 -0.08
C ASP A 80 28.19 -16.28 -1.30
N ASN A 81 26.84 -16.32 -1.38
CA ASN A 81 26.14 -17.04 -2.41
C ASN A 81 25.45 -16.10 -3.40
N GLU A 82 25.59 -16.42 -4.69
CA GLU A 82 24.77 -15.80 -5.72
C GLU A 82 23.33 -16.30 -5.61
N VAL A 83 22.39 -15.35 -5.62
CA VAL A 83 20.95 -15.61 -5.61
C VAL A 83 20.39 -15.27 -6.99
N THR A 84 19.80 -16.30 -7.62
CA THR A 84 19.08 -16.16 -8.89
C THR A 84 17.79 -16.97 -8.76
N SER A 85 16.67 -16.29 -8.51
CA SER A 85 15.37 -16.94 -8.41
C SER A 85 14.27 -16.07 -9.00
N ASP A 86 13.23 -16.70 -9.49
CA ASP A 86 12.04 -16.06 -10.04
C ASP A 86 10.83 -16.49 -9.22
N LEU A 87 10.06 -15.52 -8.74
CA LEU A 87 8.85 -15.75 -7.97
C LEU A 87 7.65 -15.15 -8.69
N ILE A 88 6.62 -15.96 -8.91
CA ILE A 88 5.34 -15.45 -9.43
C ILE A 88 4.59 -14.81 -8.27
N VAL A 89 4.42 -13.50 -8.34
CA VAL A 89 3.65 -12.71 -7.37
C VAL A 89 2.19 -12.73 -7.77
N GLN A 90 1.33 -13.18 -6.87
CA GLN A 90 -0.13 -13.24 -6.98
C GLN A 90 -0.82 -12.77 -5.69
N SER A 91 -0.07 -12.08 -4.84
CA SER A 91 -0.56 -11.49 -3.59
C SER A 91 -1.57 -10.36 -3.82
N ILE A 92 -1.61 -9.76 -5.01
CA ILE A 92 -2.61 -8.75 -5.37
C ILE A 92 -3.88 -9.44 -5.83
N GLY A 93 -4.98 -9.22 -5.11
CA GLY A 93 -6.30 -9.73 -5.50
C GLY A 93 -7.11 -8.75 -6.34
N LYS A 94 -6.87 -7.45 -6.15
CA LYS A 94 -7.64 -6.40 -6.84
C LYS A 94 -6.76 -5.18 -7.14
N ALA A 95 -6.98 -4.57 -8.31
CA ALA A 95 -6.34 -3.32 -8.69
C ALA A 95 -7.42 -2.28 -9.01
N LEU A 96 -7.40 -1.14 -8.30
CA LEU A 96 -8.35 -0.05 -8.42
C LEU A 96 -7.66 1.24 -8.91
N HIS A 97 -8.40 2.01 -9.71
CA HIS A 97 -8.05 3.40 -10.00
C HIS A 97 -8.82 4.30 -9.03
N ALA A 98 -8.11 5.14 -8.28
CA ALA A 98 -8.71 5.89 -7.18
C ALA A 98 -9.95 6.69 -7.59
N GLU A 99 -9.91 7.39 -8.74
CA GLU A 99 -11.01 8.23 -9.20
C GLU A 99 -12.16 7.40 -9.78
N ASN A 100 -11.85 6.42 -10.63
CA ASN A 100 -12.87 5.66 -11.35
C ASN A 100 -13.61 4.65 -10.47
N ASP A 101 -12.90 4.10 -9.47
CA ASP A 101 -13.40 3.02 -8.62
C ASP A 101 -13.56 3.50 -7.15
N TRP A 102 -13.78 4.82 -6.95
CA TRP A 102 -13.77 5.42 -5.60
C TRP A 102 -14.79 4.79 -4.65
N LEU A 103 -16.01 4.61 -5.09
CA LEU A 103 -17.07 4.03 -4.26
C LEU A 103 -16.76 2.58 -3.88
N GLU A 104 -16.21 1.80 -4.83
CA GLU A 104 -15.75 0.44 -4.56
C GLU A 104 -14.59 0.42 -3.55
N LEU A 105 -13.67 1.39 -3.65
CA LEU A 105 -12.57 1.54 -2.71
C LEU A 105 -13.08 1.81 -1.29
N ILE A 106 -14.03 2.73 -1.13
CA ILE A 106 -14.66 3.03 0.17
C ILE A 106 -15.37 1.79 0.72
N ASP A 107 -16.14 1.09 -0.11
CA ASP A 107 -16.85 -0.13 0.29
C ASP A 107 -15.86 -1.20 0.78
N ILE A 108 -14.83 -1.52 -0.01
CA ILE A 108 -13.78 -2.48 0.39
C ILE A 108 -13.11 -2.07 1.70
N SER A 109 -12.83 -0.78 1.89
CA SER A 109 -12.19 -0.28 3.10
C SER A 109 -13.03 -0.49 4.37
N CYS A 110 -14.33 -0.72 4.22
CA CYS A 110 -15.28 -0.95 5.31
C CYS A 110 -15.75 -2.41 5.44
N GLN A 111 -15.30 -3.32 4.57
CA GLN A 111 -15.72 -4.73 4.62
C GLN A 111 -15.02 -5.52 5.73
N ALA A 112 -13.74 -5.27 5.95
CA ALA A 112 -12.96 -5.98 6.97
C ALA A 112 -12.97 -5.25 8.31
N LYS A 113 -12.97 -6.01 9.39
CA LYS A 113 -12.85 -5.46 10.75
C LYS A 113 -11.54 -4.71 10.90
N SER A 114 -10.43 -5.32 10.50
CA SER A 114 -9.09 -4.76 10.57
C SER A 114 -8.58 -4.37 9.18
N ILE A 115 -7.83 -3.28 9.09
CA ILE A 115 -7.22 -2.84 7.85
C ILE A 115 -5.77 -2.38 8.08
N ILE A 116 -4.89 -2.78 7.16
CA ILE A 116 -3.54 -2.22 7.05
C ILE A 116 -3.52 -1.36 5.79
N ILE A 117 -3.13 -0.11 5.95
CA ILE A 117 -2.97 0.84 4.84
C ILE A 117 -1.49 1.12 4.66
N THR A 118 -0.96 0.79 3.49
CA THR A 118 0.42 1.12 3.12
C THR A 118 0.44 2.05 1.91
N SER A 119 1.49 2.82 1.75
CA SER A 119 1.61 3.79 0.67
C SER A 119 3.06 3.97 0.23
N ASN A 120 3.24 4.35 -1.02
CA ASN A 120 4.46 4.92 -1.54
C ASN A 120 4.06 5.97 -2.60
N VAL A 121 3.66 7.11 -2.11
CA VAL A 121 3.13 8.24 -2.87
C VAL A 121 4.23 9.27 -3.06
N THR A 122 4.27 9.91 -4.23
CA THR A 122 5.25 10.97 -4.50
C THR A 122 4.95 12.23 -3.69
N GLU A 123 5.94 13.10 -3.48
CA GLU A 123 5.78 14.39 -2.79
C GLU A 123 4.62 15.23 -3.34
N ALA A 124 4.38 15.18 -4.67
CA ALA A 124 3.25 15.87 -5.30
C ALA A 124 1.88 15.36 -4.83
N GLY A 125 1.80 14.17 -4.25
CA GLY A 125 0.60 13.61 -3.65
C GLY A 125 0.40 14.00 -2.18
N TYR A 126 1.46 14.46 -1.52
CA TYR A 126 1.46 14.87 -0.11
C TYR A 126 1.11 16.35 0.05
N VAL A 127 -0.07 16.73 -0.39
CA VAL A 127 -0.58 18.11 -0.36
C VAL A 127 -1.96 18.12 0.31
N LEU A 128 -2.26 19.19 1.06
CA LEU A 128 -3.58 19.38 1.63
C LEU A 128 -4.57 19.83 0.54
N ASP A 129 -5.77 19.30 0.59
CA ASP A 129 -6.86 19.67 -0.30
C ASP A 129 -7.69 20.80 0.30
N ASN A 130 -7.60 21.98 -0.29
CA ASN A 130 -8.37 23.17 0.12
C ASN A 130 -9.73 23.25 -0.60
N GLY A 131 -10.07 22.24 -1.40
CA GLY A 131 -11.38 22.14 -2.06
C GLY A 131 -12.51 21.81 -1.11
N SER A 132 -13.73 21.84 -1.62
CA SER A 132 -14.92 21.48 -0.86
C SER A 132 -14.86 20.01 -0.43
N VAL A 133 -15.37 19.77 0.77
CA VAL A 133 -15.56 18.41 1.30
C VAL A 133 -16.42 17.61 0.35
N CYS A 134 -15.87 16.53 -0.18
CA CYS A 134 -16.62 15.60 -0.99
C CYS A 134 -16.22 14.16 -0.63
N MET A 135 -16.89 13.59 0.38
CA MET A 135 -16.64 12.20 0.81
C MET A 135 -17.12 11.17 -0.23
N ASN A 136 -18.06 11.57 -1.09
CA ASN A 136 -18.65 10.68 -2.10
C ASN A 136 -17.92 10.72 -3.45
N SER A 137 -16.96 11.60 -3.65
CA SER A 137 -16.08 11.61 -4.82
C SER A 137 -14.62 11.53 -4.38
N CYS A 138 -13.78 11.01 -5.26
CA CYS A 138 -12.37 10.82 -4.97
C CYS A 138 -11.67 12.17 -4.73
N PRO A 139 -11.11 12.41 -3.53
CA PRO A 139 -10.29 13.59 -3.28
C PRO A 139 -9.04 13.58 -4.17
N LYS A 140 -8.50 14.76 -4.45
CA LYS A 140 -7.35 14.88 -5.34
C LYS A 140 -6.07 14.32 -4.71
N PHE A 141 -5.78 14.69 -3.47
CA PHE A 141 -4.52 14.41 -2.80
C PHE A 141 -4.61 13.25 -1.80
N PHE A 142 -3.48 12.61 -1.52
CA PHE A 142 -3.43 11.39 -0.73
C PHE A 142 -3.91 11.58 0.72
N PRO A 143 -3.51 12.62 1.47
CA PRO A 143 -4.01 12.81 2.84
C PRO A 143 -5.53 12.93 2.90
N ALA A 144 -6.14 13.57 1.91
CA ALA A 144 -7.59 13.72 1.82
C ALA A 144 -8.28 12.38 1.45
N LYS A 145 -7.68 11.56 0.56
CA LYS A 145 -8.16 10.20 0.29
C LYS A 145 -8.12 9.33 1.54
N LEU A 146 -7.02 9.37 2.26
CA LEU A 146 -6.84 8.62 3.49
C LEU A 146 -7.83 9.06 4.56
N LEU A 147 -8.01 10.37 4.73
CA LEU A 147 -9.03 10.93 5.64
C LEU A 147 -10.44 10.40 5.31
N ALA A 148 -10.82 10.41 4.02
CA ALA A 148 -12.14 9.93 3.62
C ALA A 148 -12.35 8.45 3.97
N ILE A 149 -11.34 7.61 3.78
CA ILE A 149 -11.37 6.20 4.18
C ILE A 149 -11.51 6.07 5.71
N LEU A 150 -10.68 6.78 6.47
CA LEU A 150 -10.71 6.74 7.93
C LEU A 150 -12.05 7.22 8.49
N ALA A 151 -12.60 8.31 7.96
CA ALA A 151 -13.89 8.85 8.38
C ALA A 151 -15.06 7.87 8.09
N ASN A 152 -15.03 7.19 6.92
CA ASN A 152 -16.03 6.16 6.63
C ASN A 152 -15.91 4.96 7.59
N ARG A 153 -14.71 4.52 7.93
CA ARG A 153 -14.50 3.45 8.92
C ARG A 153 -14.96 3.87 10.31
N PHE A 154 -14.62 5.09 10.74
CA PHE A 154 -15.08 5.65 12.02
C PHE A 154 -16.61 5.64 12.11
N ASN A 155 -17.30 6.14 11.09
CA ASN A 155 -18.76 6.15 11.01
C ASN A 155 -19.38 4.75 10.99
N ALA A 156 -18.65 3.76 10.48
CA ALA A 156 -19.05 2.35 10.48
C ALA A 156 -18.70 1.62 11.80
N GLY A 157 -18.07 2.28 12.78
CA GLY A 157 -17.62 1.67 14.02
C GLY A 157 -16.45 0.69 13.89
N LEU A 158 -15.64 0.84 12.83
CA LEU A 158 -14.50 -0.02 12.51
C LEU A 158 -13.19 0.64 12.92
N SER A 159 -12.71 0.31 14.11
CA SER A 159 -11.58 1.00 14.76
C SER A 159 -10.20 0.42 14.46
N ASP A 160 -10.10 -0.85 14.05
CA ASP A 160 -8.81 -1.53 13.89
C ASP A 160 -8.12 -1.07 12.59
N VAL A 161 -7.24 -0.06 12.69
CA VAL A 161 -6.51 0.52 11.56
C VAL A 161 -5.02 0.64 11.88
N ILE A 162 -4.19 0.16 10.96
CA ILE A 162 -2.74 0.37 10.97
C ILE A 162 -2.37 1.10 9.68
N VAL A 163 -1.63 2.19 9.79
CA VAL A 163 -1.06 2.93 8.65
C VAL A 163 0.46 2.79 8.68
N ALA A 164 1.01 2.19 7.61
CA ALA A 164 2.43 1.90 7.45
C ALA A 164 2.94 2.50 6.13
N PRO A 165 3.22 3.81 6.07
CA PRO A 165 3.72 4.47 4.87
C PRO A 165 5.14 4.00 4.53
N CYS A 166 5.47 3.89 3.24
CA CYS A 166 6.79 3.51 2.74
C CYS A 166 7.48 4.68 2.00
N GLU A 167 7.10 5.90 2.28
CA GLU A 167 7.74 7.11 1.77
C GLU A 167 9.08 7.35 2.48
N LEU A 168 10.06 7.83 1.73
CA LEU A 168 11.40 8.16 2.25
C LEU A 168 11.40 9.51 2.99
N LEU A 169 10.56 9.62 4.01
CA LEU A 169 10.45 10.78 4.89
C LEU A 169 10.77 10.34 6.32
N GLU A 170 11.53 11.15 7.03
CA GLU A 170 11.78 10.94 8.45
C GLU A 170 10.46 11.04 9.21
N ASN A 171 10.19 10.08 10.11
CA ASN A 171 8.94 10.00 10.87
C ASN A 171 7.68 9.99 9.99
N ASN A 172 7.74 9.31 8.85
CA ASN A 172 6.70 9.32 7.81
C ASN A 172 5.29 9.03 8.31
N GLY A 173 5.10 8.12 9.25
CA GLY A 173 3.79 7.85 9.85
C GLY A 173 3.27 9.03 10.68
N HIS A 174 4.13 9.64 11.48
CA HIS A 174 3.76 10.81 12.28
C HIS A 174 3.42 12.02 11.41
N GLU A 175 4.24 12.28 10.39
CA GLU A 175 4.00 13.35 9.41
C GLU A 175 2.69 13.15 8.66
N LEU A 176 2.41 11.93 8.21
CA LEU A 176 1.16 11.60 7.52
C LEU A 176 -0.05 11.78 8.45
N CYS A 177 0.02 11.33 9.71
CA CYS A 177 -1.01 11.58 10.72
C CYS A 177 -1.28 13.09 10.86
N GLY A 178 -0.21 13.88 11.01
CA GLY A 178 -0.30 15.33 11.12
C GLY A 178 -1.01 15.98 9.91
N MET A 179 -0.73 15.48 8.71
CA MET A 179 -1.39 15.97 7.49
C MET A 179 -2.87 15.56 7.44
N VAL A 180 -3.21 14.34 7.79
CA VAL A 180 -4.61 13.85 7.83
C VAL A 180 -5.43 14.65 8.86
N VAL A 181 -4.87 14.91 10.03
CA VAL A 181 -5.51 15.74 11.07
C VAL A 181 -5.71 17.20 10.60
N LYS A 182 -4.71 17.78 9.93
CA LYS A 182 -4.86 19.12 9.32
C LYS A 182 -5.95 19.12 8.25
N GLN A 183 -5.97 18.10 7.41
CA GLN A 183 -7.01 17.94 6.40
C GLN A 183 -8.40 17.80 6.99
N ALA A 184 -8.53 17.03 8.08
CA ALA A 184 -9.80 16.87 8.79
C ALA A 184 -10.33 18.21 9.35
N LYS A 185 -9.46 19.03 9.90
CA LYS A 185 -9.81 20.38 10.37
C LYS A 185 -10.26 21.31 9.22
N ILE A 186 -9.57 21.27 8.07
CA ILE A 186 -9.96 22.04 6.88
C ILE A 186 -11.36 21.63 6.41
N TRP A 187 -11.67 20.35 6.48
CA TRP A 187 -12.97 19.81 6.06
C TRP A 187 -14.06 19.86 7.12
N GLY A 188 -13.78 20.34 8.34
CA GLY A 188 -14.75 20.45 9.43
C GLY A 188 -15.24 19.08 9.90
N VAL A 189 -14.38 18.07 9.88
CA VAL A 189 -14.68 16.74 10.43
C VAL A 189 -14.86 16.85 11.94
N GLU A 190 -15.78 16.06 12.52
CA GLU A 190 -16.07 16.08 13.94
C GLU A 190 -14.84 15.81 14.82
N ASP A 191 -14.73 16.53 15.94
CA ASP A 191 -13.59 16.42 16.86
C ASP A 191 -13.38 14.99 17.38
N THR A 192 -14.46 14.24 17.60
CA THR A 192 -14.41 12.82 18.02
C THR A 192 -13.72 11.94 16.98
N CYS A 193 -13.96 12.17 15.70
CA CYS A 193 -13.28 11.46 14.62
C CYS A 193 -11.80 11.88 14.53
N ILE A 194 -11.50 13.16 14.71
CA ILE A 194 -10.12 13.68 14.72
C ILE A 194 -9.33 13.08 15.89
N GLU A 195 -9.93 12.98 17.06
CA GLU A 195 -9.31 12.37 18.24
C GLU A 195 -9.04 10.89 18.01
N TRP A 196 -10.01 10.14 17.48
CA TRP A 196 -9.83 8.74 17.11
C TRP A 196 -8.70 8.56 16.07
N ILE A 197 -8.62 9.42 15.04
CA ILE A 197 -7.53 9.37 14.04
C ILE A 197 -6.17 9.54 14.70
N ARG A 198 -6.07 10.38 15.74
CA ARG A 198 -4.81 10.70 16.41
C ARG A 198 -4.40 9.64 17.42
N GLU A 199 -5.35 9.12 18.21
CA GLU A 199 -5.06 8.33 19.41
C GLU A 199 -5.25 6.82 19.21
N ASP A 200 -6.22 6.42 18.36
CA ASP A 200 -6.59 5.01 18.21
C ASP A 200 -6.06 4.37 16.91
N VAL A 201 -5.90 5.17 15.84
CA VAL A 201 -5.25 4.68 14.61
C VAL A 201 -3.75 4.49 14.87
N VAL A 202 -3.23 3.31 14.56
CA VAL A 202 -1.81 3.00 14.72
C VAL A 202 -1.04 3.55 13.53
N TRP A 203 -0.22 4.57 13.75
CA TRP A 203 0.66 5.17 12.76
C TRP A 203 2.09 4.66 12.94
N LEU A 204 2.60 3.88 12.02
CA LEU A 204 3.95 3.33 12.07
C LEU A 204 4.93 4.28 11.35
N ASN A 205 6.00 4.67 12.01
CA ASN A 205 7.15 5.24 11.32
C ASN A 205 7.96 4.10 10.74
N THR A 206 8.14 4.10 9.43
CA THR A 206 8.84 3.03 8.72
C THR A 206 10.13 3.54 8.09
N LEU A 207 11.11 2.67 8.04
CA LEU A 207 12.31 2.84 7.23
C LEU A 207 12.35 1.66 6.26
N VAL A 208 12.33 1.97 4.97
CA VAL A 208 12.29 0.96 3.92
C VAL A 208 13.51 1.09 3.01
N ASP A 209 14.12 -0.05 2.71
CA ASP A 209 15.26 -0.11 1.80
C ASP A 209 15.26 -1.41 1.02
N ARG A 210 15.23 -1.31 -0.28
CA ARG A 210 15.40 -2.38 -1.27
C ARG A 210 15.62 -1.79 -2.65
N ILE A 211 16.60 -2.28 -3.38
CA ILE A 211 16.77 -1.93 -4.79
C ILE A 211 15.73 -2.70 -5.62
N VAL A 212 14.89 -1.97 -6.32
CA VAL A 212 13.91 -2.52 -7.27
C VAL A 212 14.04 -1.82 -8.61
N ALA A 213 14.33 -2.59 -9.65
CA ALA A 213 14.45 -2.13 -11.03
C ALA A 213 13.33 -2.68 -11.91
N SER A 214 13.13 -2.08 -13.07
CA SER A 214 12.36 -2.71 -14.15
C SER A 214 13.27 -3.69 -14.91
N PRO A 215 12.76 -4.81 -15.41
CA PRO A 215 13.56 -5.79 -16.15
C PRO A 215 14.02 -5.28 -17.54
N TYR A 216 13.92 -3.98 -17.78
CA TYR A 216 14.35 -3.34 -19.02
C TYR A 216 15.77 -2.85 -18.90
N ASP A 217 16.66 -3.58 -19.51
CA ASP A 217 17.93 -3.08 -19.98
C ASP A 217 17.78 -2.78 -21.48
N GLU A 218 18.39 -1.72 -21.98
CA GLU A 218 18.36 -1.31 -23.40
C GLU A 218 18.86 -2.41 -24.37
N HIS A 219 19.45 -3.47 -23.82
CA HIS A 219 20.02 -4.61 -24.56
C HIS A 219 19.20 -5.91 -24.50
N ASN A 220 18.12 -5.96 -23.73
CA ASN A 220 17.31 -7.17 -23.57
C ASN A 220 15.93 -7.04 -24.19
N SER A 221 15.62 -7.97 -25.08
CA SER A 221 14.36 -8.12 -25.83
C SER A 221 13.16 -8.54 -24.97
N VAL A 222 12.99 -7.98 -23.77
CA VAL A 222 11.78 -8.20 -22.98
C VAL A 222 10.65 -7.35 -23.55
N PRO A 223 9.48 -7.92 -23.85
CA PRO A 223 8.39 -7.18 -24.46
C PRO A 223 7.99 -5.96 -23.64
N PHE A 224 7.83 -4.83 -24.32
CA PHE A 224 7.28 -3.61 -23.72
C PHE A 224 5.96 -3.93 -23.02
N GLY A 225 5.88 -3.68 -21.73
CA GLY A 225 4.61 -3.68 -21.03
C GLY A 225 4.45 -4.69 -19.90
N THR A 226 5.46 -5.47 -19.56
CA THR A 226 5.37 -6.35 -18.37
C THR A 226 5.41 -5.50 -17.08
N LEU A 227 4.78 -6.02 -16.03
CA LEU A 227 4.84 -5.45 -14.69
C LEU A 227 5.91 -6.13 -13.83
N ASP A 228 6.73 -6.97 -14.43
CA ASP A 228 7.80 -7.67 -13.76
C ASP A 228 8.79 -6.69 -13.12
N VAL A 229 9.44 -7.14 -12.08
CA VAL A 229 10.45 -6.37 -11.35
C VAL A 229 11.69 -7.21 -11.15
N ILE A 230 12.85 -6.55 -11.14
CA ILE A 230 14.10 -7.13 -10.65
C ILE A 230 14.36 -6.53 -9.29
N THR A 231 14.66 -7.38 -8.31
CA THR A 231 14.95 -6.93 -6.96
C THR A 231 16.14 -7.69 -6.38
N GLU A 232 16.85 -7.05 -5.47
CA GLU A 232 17.92 -7.71 -4.71
C GLU A 232 17.35 -8.65 -3.63
N PRO A 233 18.15 -9.60 -3.12
CA PRO A 233 17.76 -10.47 -2.00
C PRO A 233 17.58 -9.71 -0.68
N TYR A 234 18.32 -8.60 -0.51
CA TYR A 234 18.24 -7.75 0.67
C TYR A 234 16.94 -6.96 0.71
N ALA A 235 16.37 -6.79 1.89
CA ALA A 235 15.31 -5.84 2.16
C ALA A 235 15.32 -5.45 3.64
N LEU A 236 14.97 -4.21 3.91
CA LEU A 236 14.78 -3.66 5.25
C LEU A 236 13.40 -3.00 5.33
N TRP A 237 12.64 -3.38 6.35
CA TRP A 237 11.37 -2.73 6.68
C TRP A 237 11.23 -2.61 8.20
#